data_a0dc66d01ad20f7ff8c66d7a32b36494
#
_entry.id   a0dc66d01ad20f7ff8c66d7a32b36494
#
_cell.length_a   1.000
_cell.length_b   1.000
_cell.length_c   1.000
_cell.angle_alpha   90.00
_cell.angle_beta   90.00
_cell.angle_gamma   90.00
#
_symmetry.space_group_name_H-M   'P 1'
#
loop_
_entity.id
_entity.type
_entity.pdbx_description
1 polymer ?
#
loop_
_entity_poly.entity_id
_entity_poly.type
_entity_poly.pdbx_seq_one_letter_code
_entity_poly.pdbx_strand_id
1 'polypeptide(L)'
;MAKRDGDGGEGGGGAVAAAAELKEKLRGLVKMIVESDDYTVQTADDAIATLSALKLLKKNKTRENRTASFSDKFDPPTEFRCPISTQLMTDPVILSTGQTYDRPFIQRWLNEEGHRTCPQTQQVLSHSILIPNFLVREMITKWCKDRGIEMPKPVRDVDEAVTKADRHRLNSLLHKLSLSLSDQKEAAKELRLLTKRIATFRTLFGESGVIARLLSPLSPGRTCADPDLHEDLITTVLNLSINDDNKKVLGEDPAVISLLIDALKSGTIQTRSNAAAAFFSISALDSNKHIIGKSGAIKHLIDLLDDGHPLAVKDAASAIFNICVMHENKGIAVQEGAVRVIMKKIKDNIIVDELLAILALLSTHPKAVEEMGDLGPVPFLLGNIRETTSERSKENCVAMLYTICYNDRTKWKEIREDERVNGTLSKLAQCGTSRAKRKASGILERVNRFFSLTHTA
;
A
#
# COMPACT_ATOMS: atom_id res chain seq x y z
N MET A 1 -48.32 47.21 -31.32
CA MET A 1 -48.66 46.03 -32.12
C MET A 1 -47.41 45.24 -32.33
N ALA A 2 -47.17 44.00 -31.94
CA ALA A 2 -48.00 42.90 -31.52
C ALA A 2 -47.25 42.07 -30.44
N LYS A 3 -48.03 41.54 -29.55
CA LYS A 3 -47.67 40.46 -28.63
C LYS A 3 -47.18 39.21 -29.33
N ARG A 4 -46.31 38.44 -28.78
CA ARG A 4 -46.36 36.98 -28.80
C ARG A 4 -45.92 36.43 -27.45
N ASP A 5 -46.89 35.74 -26.90
CA ASP A 5 -46.85 34.95 -25.68
C ASP A 5 -46.06 33.65 -25.85
N GLY A 6 -45.54 33.16 -24.78
CA GLY A 6 -45.77 31.82 -24.21
C GLY A 6 -44.87 30.70 -24.70
N ASP A 7 -44.37 30.11 -23.80
CA ASP A 7 -44.36 28.67 -23.51
C ASP A 7 -42.96 28.19 -23.00
N GLY A 8 -42.92 27.69 -21.81
CA GLY A 8 -41.68 27.17 -21.24
C GLY A 8 -41.88 26.70 -19.81
N GLY A 9 -42.69 25.70 -19.56
CA GLY A 9 -42.87 25.22 -18.20
C GLY A 9 -43.52 23.86 -18.06
N GLU A 10 -43.00 22.79 -18.64
CA GLU A 10 -43.54 21.43 -18.48
C GLU A 10 -42.51 20.32 -18.26
N GLY A 11 -41.42 20.54 -17.54
CA GLY A 11 -40.46 19.47 -17.22
C GLY A 11 -40.51 18.95 -15.78
N GLY A 12 -41.05 19.70 -14.82
CA GLY A 12 -40.98 19.37 -13.39
C GLY A 12 -42.14 18.56 -12.81
N GLY A 13 -43.28 18.53 -13.48
CA GLY A 13 -44.53 17.89 -12.99
C GLY A 13 -44.54 16.36 -13.08
N GLY A 14 -43.95 15.79 -14.11
CA GLY A 14 -43.99 14.34 -14.38
C GLY A 14 -43.21 13.50 -13.34
N ALA A 15 -42.03 13.94 -12.95
CA ALA A 15 -41.21 13.19 -11.98
C ALA A 15 -41.78 13.21 -10.56
N VAL A 16 -42.47 14.30 -10.17
CA VAL A 16 -43.15 14.41 -8.87
C VAL A 16 -44.39 13.52 -8.85
N ALA A 17 -45.15 13.46 -9.93
CA ALA A 17 -46.30 12.59 -10.08
C ALA A 17 -45.92 11.11 -10.06
N ALA A 18 -44.88 10.71 -10.80
CA ALA A 18 -44.34 9.34 -10.82
C ALA A 18 -43.85 8.91 -9.44
N ALA A 19 -43.18 9.79 -8.69
CA ALA A 19 -42.73 9.49 -7.34
C ALA A 19 -43.89 9.34 -6.35
N ALA A 20 -44.97 10.08 -6.50
CA ALA A 20 -46.16 9.96 -5.69
C ALA A 20 -46.87 8.62 -5.94
N GLU A 21 -47.04 8.23 -7.21
CA GLU A 21 -47.64 6.95 -7.59
C GLU A 21 -46.84 5.73 -7.04
N LEU A 22 -45.54 5.73 -7.18
CA LEU A 22 -44.68 4.68 -6.63
C LEU A 22 -44.73 4.60 -5.10
N LYS A 23 -44.87 5.72 -4.41
CA LYS A 23 -45.04 5.74 -2.95
C LYS A 23 -46.37 5.13 -2.54
N GLU A 24 -47.45 5.42 -3.24
CA GLU A 24 -48.76 4.84 -2.95
C GLU A 24 -48.81 3.34 -3.23
N LYS A 25 -48.19 2.91 -4.35
CA LYS A 25 -48.01 1.47 -4.66
C LYS A 25 -47.20 0.76 -3.56
N LEU A 26 -46.10 1.34 -3.12
CA LEU A 26 -45.27 0.76 -2.04
C LEU A 26 -46.03 0.67 -0.72
N ARG A 27 -46.84 1.69 -0.38
CA ARG A 27 -47.68 1.69 0.81
C ARG A 27 -48.71 0.57 0.79
N GLY A 28 -49.34 0.32 -0.36
CA GLY A 28 -50.27 -0.81 -0.55
C GLY A 28 -49.58 -2.17 -0.39
N LEU A 29 -48.43 -2.36 -1.01
CA LEU A 29 -47.65 -3.61 -0.92
C LEU A 29 -47.15 -3.87 0.48
N VAL A 30 -46.62 -2.87 1.18
CA VAL A 30 -46.15 -2.99 2.59
C VAL A 30 -47.34 -3.31 3.50
N LYS A 31 -48.51 -2.68 3.29
CA LYS A 31 -49.74 -2.94 4.04
C LYS A 31 -50.15 -4.41 3.90
N MET A 32 -50.16 -4.95 2.67
CA MET A 32 -50.48 -6.37 2.44
C MET A 32 -49.50 -7.32 3.15
N ILE A 33 -48.16 -7.00 3.15
CA ILE A 33 -47.14 -7.81 3.81
C ILE A 33 -47.28 -7.78 5.34
N VAL A 34 -47.69 -6.63 5.92
CA VAL A 34 -47.77 -6.45 7.39
C VAL A 34 -49.10 -6.94 7.98
N GLU A 35 -50.20 -6.80 7.22
CA GLU A 35 -51.55 -7.10 7.72
C GLU A 35 -52.04 -8.52 7.34
N SER A 36 -51.31 -9.25 6.47
CA SER A 36 -51.66 -10.61 6.05
C SER A 36 -50.51 -11.57 6.24
N ASP A 37 -50.72 -12.65 7.00
CA ASP A 37 -49.74 -13.74 7.16
C ASP A 37 -49.58 -14.61 5.89
N ASP A 38 -50.47 -14.43 4.88
CA ASP A 38 -50.49 -15.18 3.60
C ASP A 38 -50.00 -14.37 2.39
N TYR A 39 -49.03 -13.47 2.60
CA TYR A 39 -48.45 -12.74 1.46
C TYR A 39 -47.52 -13.62 0.61
N THR A 40 -47.54 -13.44 -0.71
CA THR A 40 -46.72 -14.24 -1.62
C THR A 40 -45.29 -13.66 -1.73
N VAL A 41 -44.31 -14.50 -2.08
CA VAL A 41 -42.95 -14.08 -2.38
C VAL A 41 -42.95 -12.98 -3.47
N GLN A 42 -43.85 -13.11 -4.44
CA GLN A 42 -44.03 -12.10 -5.50
C GLN A 42 -44.42 -10.70 -4.95
N THR A 43 -45.23 -10.64 -3.91
CA THR A 43 -45.63 -9.37 -3.25
C THR A 43 -44.44 -8.71 -2.58
N ALA A 44 -43.54 -9.51 -1.98
CA ALA A 44 -42.30 -9.01 -1.37
C ALA A 44 -41.31 -8.50 -2.45
N ASP A 45 -41.14 -9.25 -3.54
CA ASP A 45 -40.28 -8.85 -4.66
C ASP A 45 -40.79 -7.55 -5.34
N ASP A 46 -42.09 -7.39 -5.50
CA ASP A 46 -42.72 -6.18 -6.04
C ASP A 46 -42.52 -4.98 -5.11
N ALA A 47 -42.54 -5.16 -3.81
CA ALA A 47 -42.21 -4.13 -2.82
C ALA A 47 -40.74 -3.68 -2.94
N ILE A 48 -39.82 -4.63 -3.05
CA ILE A 48 -38.37 -4.38 -3.23
C ILE A 48 -38.10 -3.66 -4.55
N ALA A 49 -38.74 -4.08 -5.65
CA ALA A 49 -38.63 -3.43 -6.95
C ALA A 49 -39.15 -1.99 -6.91
N THR A 50 -40.30 -1.75 -6.26
CA THR A 50 -40.92 -0.42 -6.12
C THR A 50 -40.05 0.50 -5.25
N LEU A 51 -39.43 -0.02 -4.19
CA LEU A 51 -38.49 0.72 -3.34
C LEU A 51 -37.23 1.09 -4.12
N SER A 52 -36.72 0.18 -4.94
CA SER A 52 -35.57 0.40 -5.80
C SER A 52 -35.84 1.47 -6.86
N ALA A 53 -37.02 1.49 -7.47
CA ALA A 53 -37.45 2.53 -8.42
C ALA A 53 -37.54 3.91 -7.73
N LEU A 54 -38.07 3.99 -6.51
CA LEU A 54 -38.10 5.23 -5.71
C LEU A 54 -36.68 5.72 -5.36
N LYS A 55 -35.77 4.81 -5.04
CA LYS A 55 -34.35 5.12 -4.79
C LYS A 55 -33.68 5.72 -6.02
N LEU A 56 -33.95 5.18 -7.21
CA LEU A 56 -33.44 5.70 -8.49
C LEU A 56 -34.00 7.10 -8.80
N LEU A 57 -35.30 7.33 -8.62
CA LEU A 57 -35.91 8.67 -8.84
C LEU A 57 -35.34 9.71 -7.86
N LYS A 58 -35.09 9.34 -6.60
CA LYS A 58 -34.45 10.24 -5.63
C LYS A 58 -33.01 10.53 -6.00
N LYS A 59 -32.29 9.54 -6.50
CA LYS A 59 -30.90 9.67 -6.95
C LYS A 59 -30.78 10.57 -8.19
N ASN A 60 -31.74 10.48 -9.13
CA ASN A 60 -31.79 11.34 -10.30
C ASN A 60 -32.10 12.79 -9.92
N LYS A 61 -33.05 13.02 -9.00
CA LYS A 61 -33.36 14.37 -8.51
C LYS A 61 -32.21 15.03 -7.75
N THR A 62 -31.39 14.23 -7.05
CA THR A 62 -30.16 14.71 -6.38
C THR A 62 -29.05 14.96 -7.41
N ARG A 63 -29.08 14.28 -8.56
CA ARG A 63 -28.17 14.49 -9.69
C ARG A 63 -28.50 15.80 -10.44
N GLU A 64 -29.78 16.05 -10.73
CA GLU A 64 -30.22 17.28 -11.39
C GLU A 64 -29.91 18.54 -10.58
N ASN A 65 -30.04 18.49 -9.24
CA ASN A 65 -29.68 19.61 -8.38
C ASN A 65 -28.15 19.83 -8.19
N ARG A 66 -27.32 18.85 -8.56
CA ARG A 66 -25.85 18.98 -8.54
C ARG A 66 -25.25 19.31 -9.91
N THR A 67 -25.92 18.99 -11.01
CA THR A 67 -25.48 19.27 -12.39
C THR A 67 -25.81 20.67 -12.87
N ALA A 68 -26.74 21.36 -12.27
CA ALA A 68 -27.11 22.74 -12.65
C ALA A 68 -26.01 23.79 -12.35
N SER A 69 -24.95 23.45 -11.65
CA SER A 69 -23.82 24.36 -11.31
C SER A 69 -22.56 24.18 -12.15
N PHE A 70 -22.44 23.12 -13.00
CA PHE A 70 -21.16 22.79 -13.64
C PHE A 70 -21.24 22.47 -15.15
N SER A 71 -22.40 22.56 -15.83
CA SER A 71 -22.56 21.86 -17.10
C SER A 71 -22.37 22.68 -18.38
N ASP A 72 -21.92 23.93 -18.38
CA ASP A 72 -21.94 24.71 -19.63
C ASP A 72 -20.61 25.28 -20.15
N LYS A 73 -19.47 24.95 -19.64
CA LYS A 73 -18.23 25.53 -20.21
C LYS A 73 -17.11 24.58 -20.64
N PHE A 74 -16.92 23.36 -20.06
CA PHE A 74 -15.79 22.53 -20.50
C PHE A 74 -16.04 21.03 -20.25
N ASP A 75 -16.29 20.29 -21.30
CA ASP A 75 -16.41 18.82 -21.27
C ASP A 75 -15.01 18.17 -21.19
N PRO A 76 -14.67 17.39 -20.10
CA PRO A 76 -13.37 16.76 -20.00
C PRO A 76 -13.18 15.69 -21.08
N PRO A 77 -11.94 15.49 -21.60
CA PRO A 77 -11.62 14.39 -22.50
C PRO A 77 -12.04 13.03 -21.92
N THR A 78 -12.43 12.10 -22.79
CA THR A 78 -12.88 10.77 -22.39
C THR A 78 -11.83 10.01 -21.60
N GLU A 79 -10.55 10.21 -21.89
CA GLU A 79 -9.40 9.62 -21.23
C GLU A 79 -9.23 10.07 -19.77
N PHE A 80 -9.83 11.20 -19.42
CA PHE A 80 -9.81 11.75 -18.06
C PHE A 80 -11.03 11.36 -17.23
N ARG A 81 -11.98 10.64 -17.84
CA ARG A 81 -13.20 10.18 -17.17
C ARG A 81 -13.05 8.75 -16.67
N CYS A 82 -13.53 8.52 -15.46
CA CYS A 82 -13.59 7.15 -14.93
C CYS A 82 -14.64 6.33 -15.71
N PRO A 83 -14.28 5.14 -16.23
CA PRO A 83 -15.23 4.29 -16.96
C PRO A 83 -16.44 3.84 -16.13
N ILE A 84 -16.36 3.83 -14.80
CA ILE A 84 -17.45 3.45 -13.90
C ILE A 84 -18.38 4.64 -13.61
N SER A 85 -17.81 5.78 -13.20
CA SER A 85 -18.58 6.95 -12.76
C SER A 85 -18.87 7.94 -13.87
N THR A 86 -18.19 7.86 -15.01
CA THR A 86 -18.20 8.83 -16.12
C THR A 86 -17.76 10.25 -15.74
N GLN A 87 -17.31 10.46 -14.51
CA GLN A 87 -16.82 11.74 -13.98
C GLN A 87 -15.31 11.91 -14.20
N LEU A 88 -14.81 13.14 -14.09
CA LEU A 88 -13.38 13.43 -14.09
C LEU A 88 -12.70 12.69 -12.94
N MET A 89 -11.65 11.92 -13.26
CA MET A 89 -10.91 11.17 -12.23
C MET A 89 -10.13 12.10 -11.29
N THR A 90 -10.22 11.82 -10.01
CA THR A 90 -9.55 12.58 -8.95
C THR A 90 -8.35 11.85 -8.37
N ASP A 91 -8.42 10.52 -8.33
CA ASP A 91 -7.31 9.63 -7.94
C ASP A 91 -7.21 8.44 -8.92
N PRO A 92 -6.68 8.67 -10.13
CA PRO A 92 -6.59 7.63 -11.14
C PRO A 92 -5.65 6.50 -10.74
N VAL A 93 -6.13 5.25 -10.86
CA VAL A 93 -5.40 4.01 -10.56
C VAL A 93 -5.51 3.01 -11.71
N ILE A 94 -4.47 2.21 -11.90
CA ILE A 94 -4.38 1.18 -12.94
C ILE A 94 -4.66 -0.19 -12.33
N LEU A 95 -5.51 -0.99 -12.98
CA LEU A 95 -5.68 -2.42 -12.72
C LEU A 95 -4.61 -3.27 -13.42
N SER A 96 -4.52 -4.56 -13.05
CA SER A 96 -3.64 -5.53 -13.71
C SER A 96 -3.92 -5.71 -15.21
N THR A 97 -5.07 -5.28 -15.71
CA THR A 97 -5.45 -5.24 -17.14
C THR A 97 -4.94 -4.02 -17.88
N GLY A 98 -4.26 -3.08 -17.21
CA GLY A 98 -3.79 -1.82 -17.78
C GLY A 98 -4.87 -0.72 -17.86
N GLN A 99 -6.12 -1.00 -17.50
CA GLN A 99 -7.21 -0.02 -17.53
C GLN A 99 -7.14 0.92 -16.32
N THR A 100 -7.45 2.20 -16.56
CA THR A 100 -7.42 3.25 -15.53
C THR A 100 -8.82 3.61 -15.06
N TYR A 101 -8.99 3.71 -13.75
CA TYR A 101 -10.24 4.05 -13.06
C TYR A 101 -9.96 5.06 -11.97
N ASP A 102 -10.99 5.75 -11.50
CA ASP A 102 -10.90 6.54 -10.28
C ASP A 102 -11.01 5.60 -9.07
N ARG A 103 -10.05 5.66 -8.14
CA ARG A 103 -9.88 4.74 -7.02
C ARG A 103 -11.17 4.45 -6.24
N PRO A 104 -11.99 5.43 -5.82
CA PRO A 104 -13.17 5.16 -5.01
C PRO A 104 -14.16 4.21 -5.72
N PHE A 105 -14.29 4.34 -7.02
CA PHE A 105 -15.28 3.56 -7.80
C PHE A 105 -14.80 2.14 -8.07
N ILE A 106 -13.52 1.97 -8.45
CA ILE A 106 -12.98 0.62 -8.70
C ILE A 106 -12.79 -0.15 -7.40
N GLN A 107 -12.44 0.52 -6.31
CA GLN A 107 -12.29 -0.11 -5.01
C GLN A 107 -13.63 -0.64 -4.50
N ARG A 108 -14.72 0.11 -4.72
CA ARG A 108 -16.09 -0.35 -4.43
C ARG A 108 -16.45 -1.58 -5.25
N TRP A 109 -16.23 -1.55 -6.57
CA TRP A 109 -16.46 -2.68 -7.45
C TRP A 109 -15.76 -3.97 -6.97
N LEU A 110 -14.50 -3.88 -6.57
CA LEU A 110 -13.72 -5.02 -6.11
C LEU A 110 -14.13 -5.51 -4.70
N ASN A 111 -14.54 -4.60 -3.81
CA ASN A 111 -14.79 -4.93 -2.40
C ASN A 111 -16.24 -5.30 -2.10
N GLU A 112 -17.23 -4.53 -2.62
CA GLU A 112 -18.64 -4.68 -2.27
C GLU A 112 -19.31 -5.82 -3.04
N GLU A 113 -18.92 -6.02 -4.28
CA GLU A 113 -19.55 -7.01 -5.16
C GLU A 113 -18.68 -8.28 -5.32
N GLY A 114 -17.50 -8.30 -4.72
CA GLY A 114 -16.58 -9.45 -4.79
C GLY A 114 -16.10 -9.79 -6.19
N HIS A 115 -16.23 -8.84 -7.14
CA HIS A 115 -15.84 -9.02 -8.52
C HIS A 115 -14.32 -9.18 -8.66
N ARG A 116 -13.91 -10.22 -9.35
CA ARG A 116 -12.51 -10.46 -9.72
C ARG A 116 -12.24 -10.17 -11.21
N THR A 117 -13.09 -9.37 -11.83
CA THR A 117 -13.00 -9.03 -13.26
C THR A 117 -12.89 -7.52 -13.46
N CYS A 118 -12.19 -7.13 -14.51
CA CYS A 118 -12.10 -5.73 -14.92
C CYS A 118 -13.47 -5.25 -15.46
N PRO A 119 -14.04 -4.14 -14.96
CA PRO A 119 -15.37 -3.67 -15.41
C PRO A 119 -15.48 -3.42 -16.91
N GLN A 120 -14.40 -2.96 -17.55
CA GLN A 120 -14.41 -2.58 -18.96
C GLN A 120 -14.05 -3.74 -19.89
N THR A 121 -13.01 -4.54 -19.54
CA THR A 121 -12.52 -5.63 -20.40
C THR A 121 -13.11 -6.99 -20.07
N GLN A 122 -13.78 -7.13 -18.93
CA GLN A 122 -14.32 -8.40 -18.38
C GLN A 122 -13.27 -9.47 -18.12
N GLN A 123 -11.98 -9.15 -18.28
CA GLN A 123 -10.88 -10.06 -18.00
C GLN A 123 -10.75 -10.32 -16.51
N VAL A 124 -10.44 -11.55 -16.13
CA VAL A 124 -10.13 -11.92 -14.75
C VAL A 124 -8.84 -11.25 -14.32
N LEU A 125 -8.86 -10.61 -13.17
CA LEU A 125 -7.71 -9.89 -12.63
C LEU A 125 -6.70 -10.89 -12.04
N SER A 126 -5.43 -10.74 -12.42
CA SER A 126 -4.33 -11.51 -11.83
C SER A 126 -4.08 -11.15 -10.37
N HIS A 127 -4.38 -9.91 -9.99
CA HIS A 127 -4.34 -9.37 -8.63
C HIS A 127 -5.24 -8.15 -8.51
N SER A 128 -5.65 -7.82 -7.28
CA SER A 128 -6.50 -6.65 -6.96
C SER A 128 -5.69 -5.41 -6.54
N ILE A 129 -4.39 -5.39 -6.77
CA ILE A 129 -3.52 -4.25 -6.40
C ILE A 129 -3.84 -3.07 -7.33
N LEU A 130 -4.16 -1.92 -6.73
CA LEU A 130 -4.43 -0.67 -7.43
C LEU A 130 -3.15 0.18 -7.47
N ILE A 131 -2.58 0.34 -8.66
CA ILE A 131 -1.35 1.12 -8.87
C ILE A 131 -1.72 2.56 -9.22
N PRO A 132 -1.24 3.60 -8.48
CA PRO A 132 -1.50 4.99 -8.81
C PRO A 132 -1.01 5.34 -10.22
N ASN A 133 -1.88 5.98 -11.03
CA ASN A 133 -1.53 6.49 -12.35
C ASN A 133 -1.12 7.97 -12.25
N PHE A 134 0.10 8.20 -11.84
CA PHE A 134 0.63 9.57 -11.67
C PHE A 134 0.64 10.35 -12.98
N LEU A 135 0.89 9.70 -14.12
CA LEU A 135 0.89 10.36 -15.43
C LEU A 135 -0.48 10.94 -15.76
N VAL A 136 -1.53 10.13 -15.66
CA VAL A 136 -2.91 10.58 -15.92
C VAL A 136 -3.33 11.64 -14.91
N ARG A 137 -2.94 11.50 -13.65
CA ARG A 137 -3.21 12.52 -12.62
C ARG A 137 -2.56 13.86 -12.95
N GLU A 138 -1.32 13.85 -13.40
CA GLU A 138 -0.60 15.07 -13.81
C GLU A 138 -1.24 15.71 -15.04
N MET A 139 -1.62 14.91 -16.04
CA MET A 139 -2.32 15.38 -17.24
C MET A 139 -3.66 16.04 -16.89
N ILE A 140 -4.46 15.42 -16.00
CA ILE A 140 -5.73 15.99 -15.51
C ILE A 140 -5.47 17.31 -14.76
N THR A 141 -4.46 17.34 -13.88
CA THR A 141 -4.10 18.54 -13.11
C THR A 141 -3.71 19.70 -14.04
N LYS A 142 -2.89 19.42 -15.04
CA LYS A 142 -2.50 20.41 -16.05
C LYS A 142 -3.69 20.89 -16.86
N TRP A 143 -4.53 19.96 -17.32
CA TRP A 143 -5.75 20.28 -18.10
C TRP A 143 -6.72 21.18 -17.30
N CYS A 144 -6.91 20.91 -16.01
CA CYS A 144 -7.72 21.75 -15.12
C CYS A 144 -7.09 23.15 -14.95
N LYS A 145 -5.77 23.21 -14.70
CA LYS A 145 -5.04 24.47 -14.50
C LYS A 145 -5.08 25.35 -15.73
N ASP A 146 -4.85 24.78 -16.92
CA ASP A 146 -4.86 25.51 -18.20
C ASP A 146 -6.24 26.12 -18.52
N ARG A 147 -7.32 25.62 -17.92
CA ARG A 147 -8.70 26.08 -18.10
C ARG A 147 -9.27 26.84 -16.90
N GLY A 148 -8.46 27.07 -15.87
CA GLY A 148 -8.90 27.75 -14.64
C GLY A 148 -9.97 26.97 -13.88
N ILE A 149 -10.03 25.63 -14.04
CA ILE A 149 -10.95 24.74 -13.33
C ILE A 149 -10.26 24.31 -12.04
N GLU A 150 -10.91 24.51 -10.90
CA GLU A 150 -10.43 23.93 -9.65
C GLU A 150 -10.60 22.42 -9.73
N MET A 151 -9.50 21.68 -9.48
CA MET A 151 -9.53 20.23 -9.52
C MET A 151 -10.52 19.71 -8.48
N PRO A 152 -11.50 18.86 -8.84
CA PRO A 152 -12.42 18.30 -7.87
C PRO A 152 -11.62 17.62 -6.77
N LYS A 153 -11.92 17.91 -5.53
CA LYS A 153 -11.32 17.17 -4.41
C LYS A 153 -11.65 15.69 -4.61
N PRO A 154 -10.69 14.78 -4.34
CA PRO A 154 -10.95 13.36 -4.44
C PRO A 154 -12.28 13.04 -3.76
N VAL A 155 -13.17 12.36 -4.45
CA VAL A 155 -14.41 11.86 -3.86
C VAL A 155 -13.97 10.85 -2.81
N ARG A 156 -13.71 11.34 -1.61
CA ARG A 156 -13.71 10.49 -0.43
C ARG A 156 -15.12 9.95 -0.37
N ASP A 157 -15.29 8.64 -0.25
CA ASP A 157 -16.60 8.00 -0.22
C ASP A 157 -17.57 8.83 0.62
N VAL A 158 -18.54 9.47 -0.05
CA VAL A 158 -19.50 10.38 0.57
C VAL A 158 -20.49 9.62 1.44
N ASP A 159 -20.45 8.29 1.41
CA ASP A 159 -21.31 7.40 2.18
C ASP A 159 -20.74 7.01 3.56
N GLU A 160 -19.50 7.41 3.90
CA GLU A 160 -18.95 7.18 5.24
C GLU A 160 -18.34 8.47 5.83
N ALA A 161 -19.10 9.53 5.89
CA ALA A 161 -18.79 10.59 6.86
C ALA A 161 -18.80 9.96 8.27
N VAL A 162 -17.69 10.12 9.01
CA VAL A 162 -17.58 9.71 10.42
C VAL A 162 -18.84 10.13 11.16
N THR A 163 -19.64 9.16 11.57
CA THR A 163 -20.91 9.42 12.25
C THR A 163 -20.67 9.67 13.75
N LYS A 164 -21.63 10.33 14.41
CA LYS A 164 -21.62 10.42 15.88
C LYS A 164 -21.66 9.04 16.53
N ALA A 165 -22.30 8.06 15.88
CA ALA A 165 -22.37 6.68 16.32
C ALA A 165 -20.99 6.00 16.28
N ASP A 166 -20.17 6.24 15.25
CA ASP A 166 -18.82 5.68 15.14
C ASP A 166 -17.90 6.23 16.24
N ARG A 167 -17.99 7.54 16.51
CA ARG A 167 -17.25 8.16 17.61
C ARG A 167 -17.68 7.60 18.98
N HIS A 168 -18.97 7.40 19.17
CA HIS A 168 -19.48 6.81 20.41
C HIS A 168 -19.01 5.36 20.56
N ARG A 169 -19.06 4.57 19.48
CA ARG A 169 -18.58 3.19 19.45
C ARG A 169 -17.08 3.12 19.75
N LEU A 170 -16.26 3.96 19.11
CA LEU A 170 -14.82 4.06 19.38
C LEU A 170 -14.57 4.38 20.87
N ASN A 171 -15.24 5.40 21.41
CA ASN A 171 -15.06 5.80 22.81
C ASN A 171 -15.47 4.69 23.78
N SER A 172 -16.52 3.95 23.49
CA SER A 172 -16.95 2.78 24.27
C SER A 172 -15.90 1.67 24.26
N LEU A 173 -15.34 1.35 23.08
CA LEU A 173 -14.29 0.33 22.96
C LEU A 173 -13.00 0.75 23.67
N LEU A 174 -12.58 2.01 23.50
CA LEU A 174 -11.42 2.55 24.22
C LEU A 174 -11.62 2.58 25.74
N HIS A 175 -12.86 2.74 26.22
CA HIS A 175 -13.16 2.61 27.64
C HIS A 175 -13.04 1.15 28.11
N LYS A 176 -13.55 0.18 27.35
CA LYS A 176 -13.39 -1.26 27.65
C LYS A 176 -11.92 -1.68 27.77
N LEU A 177 -10.99 -1.05 27.02
CA LEU A 177 -9.55 -1.32 27.14
C LEU A 177 -8.97 -0.96 28.50
N SER A 178 -9.65 -0.15 29.32
CA SER A 178 -9.25 0.17 30.70
C SER A 178 -9.86 -0.73 31.77
N LEU A 179 -10.74 -1.66 31.40
CA LEU A 179 -11.47 -2.55 32.32
C LEU A 179 -10.74 -3.91 32.51
N SER A 180 -11.51 -4.98 32.64
CA SER A 180 -11.00 -6.34 32.86
C SER A 180 -10.27 -6.88 31.60
N LEU A 181 -9.43 -7.91 31.78
CA LEU A 181 -8.72 -8.56 30.66
C LEU A 181 -9.73 -9.11 29.61
N SER A 182 -10.87 -9.62 30.06
CA SER A 182 -11.93 -10.10 29.15
C SER A 182 -12.49 -8.97 28.29
N ASP A 183 -12.77 -7.81 28.90
CA ASP A 183 -13.25 -6.61 28.19
C ASP A 183 -12.21 -6.07 27.23
N GLN A 184 -10.93 -6.07 27.64
CA GLN A 184 -9.81 -5.63 26.80
C GLN A 184 -9.68 -6.51 25.55
N LYS A 185 -9.75 -7.84 25.68
CA LYS A 185 -9.69 -8.80 24.54
C LYS A 185 -10.86 -8.60 23.59
N GLU A 186 -12.07 -8.47 24.11
CA GLU A 186 -13.26 -8.21 23.28
C GLU A 186 -13.10 -6.90 22.49
N ALA A 187 -12.70 -5.82 23.18
CA ALA A 187 -12.55 -4.51 22.58
C ALA A 187 -11.41 -4.48 21.54
N ALA A 188 -10.26 -5.08 21.84
CA ALA A 188 -9.13 -5.16 20.92
C ALA A 188 -9.48 -5.91 19.63
N LYS A 189 -10.15 -7.05 19.77
CA LYS A 189 -10.64 -7.83 18.63
C LYS A 189 -11.61 -7.04 17.75
N GLU A 190 -12.54 -6.33 18.37
CA GLU A 190 -13.50 -5.49 17.65
C GLU A 190 -12.80 -4.30 16.96
N LEU A 191 -11.87 -3.62 17.62
CA LEU A 191 -11.06 -2.54 17.04
C LEU A 191 -10.24 -3.04 15.83
N ARG A 192 -9.61 -4.21 15.93
CA ARG A 192 -8.91 -4.85 14.82
C ARG A 192 -9.83 -5.07 13.61
N LEU A 193 -11.05 -5.58 13.84
CA LEU A 193 -12.02 -5.82 12.77
C LEU A 193 -12.55 -4.55 12.13
N LEU A 194 -12.87 -3.51 12.94
CA LEU A 194 -13.36 -2.24 12.46
C LEU A 194 -12.29 -1.49 11.65
N THR A 195 -11.06 -1.41 12.18
CA THR A 195 -9.94 -0.75 11.47
C THR A 195 -9.53 -1.50 10.20
N LYS A 196 -9.72 -2.82 10.13
CA LYS A 196 -9.48 -3.61 8.92
C LYS A 196 -10.52 -3.32 7.83
N ARG A 197 -11.80 -3.26 8.21
CA ARG A 197 -12.92 -3.21 7.25
C ARG A 197 -13.34 -1.80 6.85
N ILE A 198 -13.27 -0.83 7.78
CA ILE A 198 -13.87 0.50 7.62
C ILE A 198 -12.77 1.56 7.52
N ALA A 199 -12.59 2.12 6.32
CA ALA A 199 -11.56 3.13 6.07
C ALA A 199 -11.76 4.39 6.91
N THR A 200 -13.00 4.86 7.02
CA THR A 200 -13.38 6.05 7.80
C THR A 200 -13.20 5.85 9.29
N PHE A 201 -13.34 4.61 9.79
CA PHE A 201 -13.06 4.34 11.19
C PHE A 201 -11.60 4.59 11.56
N ARG A 202 -10.65 4.35 10.60
CA ARG A 202 -9.22 4.64 10.81
C ARG A 202 -8.94 6.13 10.98
N THR A 203 -9.72 7.03 10.37
CA THR A 203 -9.49 8.47 10.47
C THR A 203 -9.81 9.03 11.87
N LEU A 204 -10.64 8.33 12.65
CA LEU A 204 -10.95 8.71 14.03
C LEU A 204 -9.74 8.68 14.96
N PHE A 205 -8.71 7.90 14.61
CA PHE A 205 -7.51 7.75 15.44
C PHE A 205 -6.51 8.89 15.27
N GLY A 206 -6.69 9.77 14.29
CA GLY A 206 -5.94 11.01 14.16
C GLY A 206 -6.26 12.06 15.23
N GLU A 207 -7.32 11.86 16.03
CA GLU A 207 -7.69 12.75 17.12
C GLU A 207 -6.72 12.60 18.31
N SER A 208 -6.38 13.72 18.95
CA SER A 208 -5.43 13.76 20.07
C SER A 208 -5.85 12.82 21.22
N GLY A 209 -4.91 12.02 21.70
CA GLY A 209 -5.08 11.12 22.84
C GLY A 209 -5.77 9.79 22.55
N VAL A 210 -6.30 9.55 21.34
CA VAL A 210 -6.96 8.28 20.97
C VAL A 210 -5.96 7.15 20.93
N ILE A 211 -4.78 7.37 20.34
CA ILE A 211 -3.70 6.35 20.25
C ILE A 211 -3.19 5.99 21.64
N ALA A 212 -2.97 6.95 22.51
CA ALA A 212 -2.54 6.69 23.90
C ALA A 212 -3.53 5.80 24.66
N ARG A 213 -4.84 6.01 24.45
CA ARG A 213 -5.90 5.16 25.04
C ARG A 213 -5.90 3.76 24.43
N LEU A 214 -5.68 3.62 23.11
CA LEU A 214 -5.55 2.34 22.43
C LEU A 214 -4.39 1.53 23.03
N LEU A 215 -3.26 2.16 23.31
CA LEU A 215 -2.06 1.52 23.79
C LEU A 215 -2.03 1.30 25.32
N SER A 216 -3.01 1.82 26.05
CA SER A 216 -3.03 1.78 27.53
C SER A 216 -2.88 0.37 28.13
N PRO A 217 -3.41 -0.73 27.54
CA PRO A 217 -3.17 -2.09 28.06
C PRO A 217 -1.74 -2.58 27.94
N LEU A 218 -0.98 -2.01 26.99
CA LEU A 218 0.41 -2.39 26.67
C LEU A 218 1.44 -1.40 27.25
N SER A 219 1.02 -0.49 28.13
CA SER A 219 1.92 0.51 28.73
C SER A 219 3.00 -0.14 29.59
N PRO A 220 4.21 0.43 29.65
CA PRO A 220 5.32 -0.07 30.49
C PRO A 220 4.88 -0.27 31.95
N GLY A 221 5.21 -1.43 32.52
CA GLY A 221 4.83 -1.79 33.90
C GLY A 221 3.54 -2.59 34.03
N ARG A 222 2.76 -2.74 32.93
CA ARG A 222 1.72 -3.76 32.85
C ARG A 222 2.27 -4.95 32.05
N THR A 223 2.45 -6.08 32.71
CA THR A 223 2.76 -7.32 32.00
C THR A 223 1.55 -7.69 31.15
N CYS A 224 1.56 -7.33 29.87
CA CYS A 224 0.59 -7.90 28.93
C CYS A 224 0.97 -9.37 28.72
N ALA A 225 0.49 -10.20 29.63
CA ALA A 225 0.75 -11.64 29.60
C ALA A 225 -0.12 -12.36 28.56
N ASP A 226 -1.06 -11.67 27.91
CA ASP A 226 -1.98 -12.29 26.96
C ASP A 226 -1.54 -12.05 25.50
N PRO A 227 -1.08 -13.11 24.81
CA PRO A 227 -0.59 -12.99 23.43
C PRO A 227 -1.65 -12.54 22.43
N ASP A 228 -2.92 -12.93 22.63
CA ASP A 228 -4.01 -12.59 21.71
C ASP A 228 -4.33 -11.11 21.78
N LEU A 229 -4.40 -10.55 23.01
CA LEU A 229 -4.60 -9.12 23.21
C LEU A 229 -3.47 -8.31 22.57
N HIS A 230 -2.22 -8.75 22.78
CA HIS A 230 -1.05 -8.11 22.18
C HIS A 230 -1.13 -8.12 20.64
N GLU A 231 -1.43 -9.30 20.05
CA GLU A 231 -1.56 -9.43 18.60
C GLU A 231 -2.69 -8.55 18.03
N ASP A 232 -3.86 -8.52 18.67
CA ASP A 232 -4.99 -7.72 18.20
C ASP A 232 -4.70 -6.22 18.24
N LEU A 233 -4.02 -5.72 19.26
CA LEU A 233 -3.63 -4.31 19.37
C LEU A 233 -2.53 -3.94 18.37
N ILE A 234 -1.49 -4.76 18.21
CA ILE A 234 -0.45 -4.53 17.20
C ILE A 234 -1.03 -4.57 15.78
N THR A 235 -1.95 -5.51 15.51
CA THR A 235 -2.64 -5.56 14.22
C THR A 235 -3.52 -4.32 14.00
N THR A 236 -4.12 -3.79 15.07
CA THR A 236 -4.87 -2.54 14.99
C THR A 236 -3.96 -1.38 14.60
N VAL A 237 -2.78 -1.25 15.21
CA VAL A 237 -1.77 -0.24 14.83
C VAL A 237 -1.35 -0.41 13.35
N LEU A 238 -1.11 -1.64 12.89
CA LEU A 238 -0.84 -1.91 11.48
C LEU A 238 -1.99 -1.44 10.57
N ASN A 239 -3.24 -1.76 10.91
CA ASN A 239 -4.39 -1.31 10.11
C ASN A 239 -4.50 0.22 10.08
N LEU A 240 -4.22 0.90 11.19
CA LEU A 240 -4.22 2.36 11.28
C LEU A 240 -3.14 2.98 10.40
N SER A 241 -1.98 2.36 10.29
CA SER A 241 -0.86 2.85 9.49
C SER A 241 -1.13 2.83 7.97
N ILE A 242 -2.22 2.21 7.51
CA ILE A 242 -2.65 2.26 6.11
C ILE A 242 -3.11 3.67 5.71
N ASN A 243 -3.71 4.41 6.65
CA ASN A 243 -4.14 5.79 6.42
C ASN A 243 -2.94 6.74 6.47
N ASP A 244 -2.79 7.63 5.47
CA ASP A 244 -1.63 8.50 5.35
C ASP A 244 -1.52 9.54 6.48
N ASP A 245 -2.64 10.08 6.95
CA ASP A 245 -2.66 11.03 8.06
C ASP A 245 -2.19 10.35 9.36
N ASN A 246 -2.59 9.10 9.58
CA ASN A 246 -2.18 8.33 10.75
C ASN A 246 -0.70 7.94 10.72
N LYS A 247 -0.09 7.75 9.54
CA LYS A 247 1.35 7.41 9.44
C LYS A 247 2.22 8.44 10.15
N LYS A 248 1.88 9.73 10.01
CA LYS A 248 2.63 10.79 10.67
C LYS A 248 2.47 10.70 12.19
N VAL A 249 1.24 10.62 12.67
CA VAL A 249 0.92 10.56 14.12
C VAL A 249 1.56 9.32 14.76
N LEU A 250 1.46 8.15 14.12
CA LEU A 250 2.04 6.90 14.62
C LEU A 250 3.57 6.92 14.62
N GLY A 251 4.19 7.54 13.60
CA GLY A 251 5.65 7.59 13.48
C GLY A 251 6.32 8.62 14.37
N GLU A 252 5.61 9.68 14.75
CA GLU A 252 6.08 10.73 15.65
C GLU A 252 5.85 10.39 17.13
N ASP A 253 5.00 9.39 17.44
CA ASP A 253 4.71 8.99 18.83
C ASP A 253 5.75 7.97 19.34
N PRO A 254 6.61 8.35 20.31
CA PRO A 254 7.63 7.46 20.86
C PRO A 254 7.05 6.20 21.52
N ALA A 255 5.82 6.28 22.08
CA ALA A 255 5.18 5.14 22.70
C ALA A 255 4.78 4.07 21.67
N VAL A 256 4.31 4.49 20.49
CA VAL A 256 4.01 3.58 19.37
C VAL A 256 5.29 2.88 18.90
N ILE A 257 6.37 3.65 18.69
CA ILE A 257 7.65 3.11 18.23
C ILE A 257 8.21 2.11 19.24
N SER A 258 8.22 2.45 20.54
CA SER A 258 8.66 1.55 21.61
C SER A 258 7.85 0.27 21.66
N LEU A 259 6.50 0.39 21.56
CA LEU A 259 5.60 -0.77 21.55
C LEU A 259 5.87 -1.71 20.38
N LEU A 260 6.05 -1.17 19.17
CA LEU A 260 6.36 -1.98 17.99
C LEU A 260 7.74 -2.68 18.13
N ILE A 261 8.72 -2.02 18.74
CA ILE A 261 10.02 -2.63 19.06
C ILE A 261 9.85 -3.78 20.07
N ASP A 262 9.08 -3.58 21.12
CA ASP A 262 8.83 -4.62 22.12
C ASP A 262 8.05 -5.80 21.51
N ALA A 263 7.12 -5.51 20.60
CA ALA A 263 6.43 -6.53 19.81
C ALA A 263 7.40 -7.33 18.92
N LEU A 264 8.41 -6.71 18.29
CA LEU A 264 9.44 -7.41 17.53
C LEU A 264 10.30 -8.32 18.42
N LYS A 265 10.60 -7.89 19.67
CA LYS A 265 11.46 -8.65 20.61
C LYS A 265 10.76 -9.87 21.19
N SER A 266 9.54 -9.73 21.65
CA SER A 266 8.88 -10.69 22.53
C SER A 266 7.50 -11.19 22.07
N GLY A 267 6.98 -10.68 20.95
CA GLY A 267 5.70 -11.10 20.41
C GLY A 267 5.70 -12.52 19.83
N THR A 268 4.50 -13.07 19.60
CA THR A 268 4.33 -14.27 18.77
C THR A 268 4.89 -13.99 17.37
N ILE A 269 5.16 -15.02 16.60
CA ILE A 269 5.67 -14.80 15.23
C ILE A 269 4.71 -13.94 14.39
N GLN A 270 3.42 -14.07 14.58
CA GLN A 270 2.41 -13.25 13.92
C GLN A 270 2.47 -11.79 14.41
N THR A 271 2.61 -11.57 15.70
CA THR A 271 2.76 -10.23 16.28
C THR A 271 4.04 -9.57 15.78
N ARG A 272 5.15 -10.29 15.71
CA ARG A 272 6.44 -9.80 15.16
C ARG A 272 6.31 -9.45 13.69
N SER A 273 5.64 -10.27 12.86
CA SER A 273 5.34 -10.00 11.46
C SER A 273 4.49 -8.73 11.30
N ASN A 274 3.40 -8.61 12.07
CA ASN A 274 2.53 -7.44 12.04
C ASN A 274 3.27 -6.15 12.47
N ALA A 275 4.15 -6.22 13.45
CA ALA A 275 4.99 -5.08 13.86
C ALA A 275 5.97 -4.68 12.76
N ALA A 276 6.62 -5.63 12.07
CA ALA A 276 7.47 -5.35 10.92
C ALA A 276 6.70 -4.72 9.77
N ALA A 277 5.50 -5.23 9.46
CA ALA A 277 4.60 -4.65 8.46
C ALA A 277 4.13 -3.23 8.84
N ALA A 278 3.91 -2.95 10.14
CA ALA A 278 3.59 -1.62 10.63
C ALA A 278 4.78 -0.67 10.43
N PHE A 279 6.01 -1.07 10.75
CA PHE A 279 7.21 -0.28 10.47
C PHE A 279 7.39 -0.01 8.98
N PHE A 280 7.15 -1.00 8.12
CA PHE A 280 7.17 -0.81 6.66
C PHE A 280 6.16 0.27 6.24
N SER A 281 4.92 0.19 6.71
CA SER A 281 3.86 1.14 6.38
C SER A 281 4.16 2.55 6.90
N ILE A 282 4.54 2.69 8.17
CA ILE A 282 4.85 3.98 8.83
C ILE A 282 6.06 4.64 8.18
N SER A 283 7.07 3.87 7.80
CA SER A 283 8.29 4.36 7.14
C SER A 283 8.07 4.77 5.68
N ALA A 284 6.86 4.70 5.13
CA ALA A 284 6.55 5.28 3.84
C ALA A 284 6.74 6.81 3.82
N LEU A 285 6.59 7.49 4.97
CA LEU A 285 6.94 8.90 5.12
C LEU A 285 8.44 9.06 5.45
N ASP A 286 9.12 9.95 4.73
CA ASP A 286 10.57 10.16 4.89
C ASP A 286 10.93 10.69 6.29
N SER A 287 10.08 11.56 6.89
CA SER A 287 10.25 12.03 8.27
C SER A 287 10.34 10.88 9.27
N ASN A 288 9.52 9.85 9.09
CA ASN A 288 9.45 8.72 10.00
C ASN A 288 10.66 7.78 9.88
N LYS A 289 11.27 7.69 8.67
CA LYS A 289 12.48 6.86 8.47
C LYS A 289 13.61 7.28 9.39
N HIS A 290 13.80 8.58 9.62
CA HIS A 290 14.82 9.10 10.50
C HIS A 290 14.55 8.73 11.96
N ILE A 291 13.28 8.88 12.42
CA ILE A 291 12.87 8.55 13.79
C ILE A 291 13.05 7.04 14.03
N ILE A 292 12.53 6.21 13.12
CA ILE A 292 12.61 4.75 13.20
C ILE A 292 14.08 4.27 13.15
N GLY A 293 14.90 4.88 12.29
CA GLY A 293 16.33 4.55 12.21
C GLY A 293 17.07 4.73 13.51
N LYS A 294 16.77 5.80 14.26
CA LYS A 294 17.39 6.11 15.56
C LYS A 294 16.80 5.38 16.75
N SER A 295 15.63 4.76 16.60
CA SER A 295 14.92 4.12 17.71
C SER A 295 15.47 2.76 18.13
N GLY A 296 16.37 2.16 17.34
CA GLY A 296 16.86 0.79 17.53
C GLY A 296 16.01 -0.29 16.86
N ALA A 297 14.91 0.09 16.14
CA ALA A 297 14.05 -0.86 15.44
C ALA A 297 14.80 -1.69 14.39
N ILE A 298 15.80 -1.11 13.72
CA ILE A 298 16.57 -1.78 12.64
C ILE A 298 17.20 -3.08 13.15
N LYS A 299 17.79 -3.08 14.37
CA LYS A 299 18.36 -4.29 14.96
C LYS A 299 17.35 -5.42 15.05
N HIS A 300 16.17 -5.16 15.62
CA HIS A 300 15.14 -6.18 15.83
C HIS A 300 14.48 -6.65 14.53
N LEU A 301 14.45 -5.80 13.50
CA LEU A 301 14.04 -6.20 12.14
C LEU A 301 15.10 -7.13 11.51
N ILE A 302 16.39 -6.89 11.75
CA ILE A 302 17.47 -7.77 11.29
C ILE A 302 17.44 -9.10 12.05
N ASP A 303 17.22 -9.09 13.36
CA ASP A 303 17.05 -10.29 14.18
C ASP A 303 15.86 -11.14 13.65
N LEU A 304 14.73 -10.49 13.33
CA LEU A 304 13.56 -11.14 12.73
C LEU A 304 13.84 -11.71 11.33
N LEU A 305 14.64 -11.02 10.54
CA LEU A 305 15.10 -11.51 9.24
C LEU A 305 16.03 -12.72 9.41
N ASP A 306 16.94 -12.72 10.42
CA ASP A 306 17.83 -13.85 10.69
C ASP A 306 17.11 -15.08 11.22
N ASP A 307 16.01 -14.93 11.98
CA ASP A 307 15.14 -16.05 12.34
C ASP A 307 14.61 -16.79 11.11
N GLY A 308 14.32 -16.06 10.01
CA GLY A 308 13.98 -16.61 8.71
C GLY A 308 12.61 -17.28 8.66
N HIS A 309 11.72 -17.00 9.61
CA HIS A 309 10.40 -17.61 9.63
C HIS A 309 9.57 -17.16 8.40
N PRO A 310 8.95 -18.07 7.63
CA PRO A 310 8.27 -17.76 6.36
C PRO A 310 7.19 -16.66 6.45
N LEU A 311 6.51 -16.56 7.58
CA LEU A 311 5.47 -15.52 7.79
C LEU A 311 6.06 -14.12 7.95
N ALA A 312 7.25 -13.98 8.54
CA ALA A 312 7.78 -12.69 8.97
C ALA A 312 8.97 -12.19 8.14
N VAL A 313 9.68 -13.09 7.48
CA VAL A 313 10.92 -12.76 6.74
C VAL A 313 10.71 -11.70 5.67
N LYS A 314 9.59 -11.74 4.97
CA LYS A 314 9.27 -10.78 3.91
C LYS A 314 8.89 -9.41 4.45
N ASP A 315 8.16 -9.36 5.56
CA ASP A 315 7.77 -8.10 6.22
C ASP A 315 9.01 -7.42 6.82
N ALA A 316 9.89 -8.19 7.47
CA ALA A 316 11.16 -7.69 7.98
C ALA A 316 12.05 -7.12 6.87
N ALA A 317 12.22 -7.86 5.76
CA ALA A 317 12.98 -7.41 4.60
C ALA A 317 12.41 -6.11 4.00
N SER A 318 11.09 -6.04 3.84
CA SER A 318 10.39 -4.86 3.31
C SER A 318 10.58 -3.63 4.19
N ALA A 319 10.48 -3.79 5.51
CA ALA A 319 10.73 -2.73 6.47
C ALA A 319 12.18 -2.23 6.43
N ILE A 320 13.17 -3.15 6.45
CA ILE A 320 14.59 -2.82 6.34
C ILE A 320 14.87 -2.06 5.04
N PHE A 321 14.34 -2.54 3.90
CA PHE A 321 14.53 -1.86 2.62
C PHE A 321 14.04 -0.42 2.69
N ASN A 322 12.80 -0.22 3.13
CA ASN A 322 12.17 1.10 3.12
C ASN A 322 12.85 2.09 4.08
N ILE A 323 13.23 1.64 5.27
CA ILE A 323 13.94 2.45 6.26
C ILE A 323 15.35 2.82 5.76
N CYS A 324 16.07 1.88 5.11
CA CYS A 324 17.41 2.08 4.58
C CYS A 324 17.48 2.85 3.26
N VAL A 325 16.34 3.29 2.68
CA VAL A 325 16.36 4.31 1.61
C VAL A 325 17.05 5.57 2.10
N MET A 326 16.87 5.94 3.36
CA MET A 326 17.61 7.04 3.99
C MET A 326 19.07 6.67 4.23
N HIS A 327 20.01 7.56 3.85
CA HIS A 327 21.44 7.25 3.84
C HIS A 327 22.00 6.92 5.23
N GLU A 328 21.59 7.69 6.25
CA GLU A 328 22.06 7.51 7.64
C GLU A 328 21.69 6.12 8.18
N ASN A 329 20.53 5.60 7.82
CA ASN A 329 20.03 4.32 8.28
C ASN A 329 20.79 3.13 7.68
N LYS A 330 21.44 3.30 6.52
CA LYS A 330 22.33 2.28 5.94
C LYS A 330 23.49 1.97 6.83
N GLY A 331 24.13 3.01 7.37
CA GLY A 331 25.25 2.85 8.31
C GLY A 331 24.83 2.08 9.58
N ILE A 332 23.63 2.39 10.11
CA ILE A 332 23.07 1.70 11.28
C ILE A 332 22.80 0.23 10.93
N ALA A 333 22.15 -0.04 9.80
CA ALA A 333 21.84 -1.42 9.40
C ALA A 333 23.13 -2.27 9.21
N VAL A 334 24.20 -1.69 8.64
CA VAL A 334 25.48 -2.36 8.49
C VAL A 334 26.10 -2.65 9.87
N GLN A 335 26.09 -1.69 10.78
CA GLN A 335 26.60 -1.89 12.16
C GLN A 335 25.84 -2.98 12.92
N GLU A 336 24.54 -3.12 12.67
CA GLU A 336 23.70 -4.17 13.26
C GLU A 336 23.79 -5.51 12.51
N GLY A 337 24.70 -5.66 11.55
CA GLY A 337 25.03 -6.93 10.89
C GLY A 337 24.12 -7.29 9.71
N ALA A 338 23.38 -6.34 9.13
CA ALA A 338 22.47 -6.59 8.02
C ALA A 338 23.15 -7.29 6.82
N VAL A 339 24.37 -6.88 6.46
CA VAL A 339 25.08 -7.46 5.32
C VAL A 339 25.28 -8.96 5.49
N ARG A 340 25.77 -9.37 6.68
CA ARG A 340 26.04 -10.77 6.99
C ARG A 340 24.79 -11.63 7.00
N VAL A 341 23.72 -11.13 7.65
CA VAL A 341 22.43 -11.82 7.71
C VAL A 341 21.84 -11.98 6.30
N ILE A 342 21.83 -10.91 5.52
CA ILE A 342 21.27 -10.91 4.16
C ILE A 342 22.03 -11.90 3.27
N MET A 343 23.37 -11.86 3.26
CA MET A 343 24.17 -12.78 2.45
C MET A 343 23.98 -14.25 2.88
N LYS A 344 23.82 -14.53 4.17
CA LYS A 344 23.48 -15.85 4.69
C LYS A 344 22.14 -16.32 4.14
N LYS A 345 21.08 -15.50 4.27
CA LYS A 345 19.72 -15.85 3.80
C LYS A 345 19.63 -16.03 2.28
N ILE A 346 20.41 -15.27 1.50
CA ILE A 346 20.50 -15.49 0.05
C ILE A 346 21.14 -16.86 -0.26
N LYS A 347 22.20 -17.24 0.47
CA LYS A 347 22.83 -18.58 0.35
C LYS A 347 21.86 -19.70 0.73
N ASP A 348 20.98 -19.44 1.69
CA ASP A 348 19.92 -20.36 2.10
C ASP A 348 18.70 -20.35 1.13
N ASN A 349 18.79 -19.61 0.01
CA ASN A 349 17.75 -19.46 -1.01
C ASN A 349 16.42 -18.90 -0.49
N ILE A 350 16.48 -18.00 0.49
CA ILE A 350 15.31 -17.35 1.10
C ILE A 350 15.13 -15.97 0.46
N ILE A 351 13.96 -15.69 -0.13
CA ILE A 351 13.56 -14.41 -0.74
C ILE A 351 14.71 -13.65 -1.45
N VAL A 352 15.43 -14.38 -2.30
CA VAL A 352 16.71 -13.96 -2.90
C VAL A 352 16.60 -12.60 -3.61
N ASP A 353 15.56 -12.39 -4.41
CA ASP A 353 15.38 -11.17 -5.21
C ASP A 353 15.20 -9.93 -4.34
N GLU A 354 14.39 -10.03 -3.27
CA GLU A 354 14.17 -8.95 -2.31
C GLU A 354 15.47 -8.64 -1.53
N LEU A 355 16.18 -9.67 -1.11
CA LEU A 355 17.42 -9.50 -0.34
C LEU A 355 18.57 -8.96 -1.19
N LEU A 356 18.68 -9.35 -2.47
CA LEU A 356 19.63 -8.74 -3.40
C LEU A 356 19.34 -7.25 -3.62
N ALA A 357 18.07 -6.84 -3.61
CA ALA A 357 17.72 -5.43 -3.70
C ALA A 357 18.15 -4.64 -2.46
N ILE A 358 18.00 -5.22 -1.25
CA ILE A 358 18.45 -4.59 0.00
C ILE A 358 19.98 -4.51 0.01
N LEU A 359 20.67 -5.58 -0.36
CA LEU A 359 22.13 -5.62 -0.39
C LEU A 359 22.69 -4.58 -1.38
N ALA A 360 22.06 -4.44 -2.55
CA ALA A 360 22.42 -3.41 -3.53
C ALA A 360 22.17 -1.98 -2.99
N LEU A 361 21.11 -1.78 -2.23
CA LEU A 361 20.83 -0.50 -1.56
C LEU A 361 21.90 -0.20 -0.50
N LEU A 362 22.29 -1.17 0.32
CA LEU A 362 23.33 -1.02 1.34
C LEU A 362 24.72 -0.80 0.72
N SER A 363 25.01 -1.39 -0.44
CA SER A 363 26.32 -1.26 -1.14
C SER A 363 26.65 0.17 -1.59
N THR A 364 25.69 1.09 -1.50
CA THR A 364 25.94 2.53 -1.70
C THR A 364 26.61 3.18 -0.47
N HIS A 365 26.74 2.46 0.65
CA HIS A 365 27.42 2.91 1.87
C HIS A 365 28.81 2.25 1.97
N PRO A 366 29.91 3.01 2.20
CA PRO A 366 31.27 2.46 2.17
C PRO A 366 31.51 1.27 3.11
N LYS A 367 31.03 1.33 4.34
CA LYS A 367 31.17 0.23 5.31
C LYS A 367 30.49 -1.08 4.85
N ALA A 368 29.38 -0.98 4.09
CA ALA A 368 28.74 -2.16 3.55
C ALA A 368 29.61 -2.83 2.46
N VAL A 369 30.28 -2.03 1.65
CA VAL A 369 31.21 -2.53 0.61
C VAL A 369 32.40 -3.22 1.24
N GLU A 370 32.97 -2.65 2.33
CA GLU A 370 34.05 -3.23 3.12
C GLU A 370 33.63 -4.59 3.71
N GLU A 371 32.52 -4.63 4.46
CA GLU A 371 32.00 -5.87 5.05
C GLU A 371 31.67 -6.94 4.01
N MET A 372 31.08 -6.55 2.87
CA MET A 372 30.90 -7.47 1.74
C MET A 372 32.24 -8.00 1.22
N GLY A 373 33.26 -7.14 1.13
CA GLY A 373 34.61 -7.49 0.66
C GLY A 373 35.21 -8.67 1.45
N ASP A 374 35.01 -8.70 2.77
CA ASP A 374 35.49 -9.73 3.66
C ASP A 374 34.72 -11.06 3.54
N LEU A 375 33.51 -11.04 3.04
CA LEU A 375 32.60 -12.20 2.94
C LEU A 375 32.67 -12.96 1.60
N GLY A 376 33.66 -12.66 0.77
CA GLY A 376 33.86 -13.32 -0.54
C GLY A 376 32.73 -13.03 -1.54
N PRO A 377 32.49 -11.75 -1.87
CA PRO A 377 31.31 -11.34 -2.62
C PRO A 377 31.35 -11.72 -4.11
N VAL A 378 32.53 -11.83 -4.71
CA VAL A 378 32.65 -11.98 -6.17
C VAL A 378 32.08 -13.32 -6.65
N PRO A 379 32.51 -14.50 -6.16
CA PRO A 379 31.92 -15.77 -6.55
C PRO A 379 30.42 -15.85 -6.25
N PHE A 380 30.02 -15.29 -5.10
CA PHE A 380 28.64 -15.24 -4.68
C PHE A 380 27.75 -14.45 -5.66
N LEU A 381 28.16 -13.23 -6.05
CA LEU A 381 27.38 -12.39 -6.95
C LEU A 381 27.39 -12.92 -8.39
N LEU A 382 28.53 -13.46 -8.87
CA LEU A 382 28.60 -14.09 -10.17
C LEU A 382 27.74 -15.36 -10.24
N GLY A 383 27.70 -16.16 -9.18
CA GLY A 383 26.79 -17.31 -9.05
C GLY A 383 25.33 -16.87 -9.19
N ASN A 384 24.91 -15.88 -8.42
CA ASN A 384 23.54 -15.34 -8.49
C ASN A 384 23.20 -14.80 -9.90
N ILE A 385 24.13 -14.15 -10.61
CA ILE A 385 23.89 -13.71 -12.02
C ILE A 385 23.59 -14.88 -12.94
N ARG A 386 24.26 -16.02 -12.75
CA ARG A 386 24.06 -17.22 -13.58
C ARG A 386 22.76 -17.94 -13.27
N GLU A 387 22.39 -18.00 -12.01
CA GLU A 387 21.29 -18.82 -11.50
C GLU A 387 19.94 -18.11 -11.57
N THR A 388 19.90 -16.79 -11.36
CA THR A 388 18.63 -16.05 -11.34
C THR A 388 18.05 -15.83 -12.74
N THR A 389 16.73 -15.97 -12.85
CA THR A 389 15.95 -15.54 -14.03
C THR A 389 15.53 -14.08 -13.97
N SER A 390 15.63 -13.45 -12.80
CA SER A 390 15.23 -12.05 -12.55
C SER A 390 16.25 -11.07 -13.14
N GLU A 391 15.87 -10.32 -14.16
CA GLU A 391 16.72 -9.28 -14.74
C GLU A 391 17.08 -8.19 -13.73
N ARG A 392 16.17 -7.88 -12.81
CA ARG A 392 16.41 -6.91 -11.73
C ARG A 392 17.48 -7.41 -10.75
N SER A 393 17.47 -8.69 -10.44
CA SER A 393 18.49 -9.29 -9.57
C SER A 393 19.85 -9.36 -10.26
N LYS A 394 19.93 -9.64 -11.56
CA LYS A 394 21.16 -9.51 -12.35
C LYS A 394 21.71 -8.08 -12.33
N GLU A 395 20.84 -7.07 -12.51
CA GLU A 395 21.22 -5.66 -12.40
C GLU A 395 21.79 -5.31 -11.03
N ASN A 396 21.14 -5.77 -9.96
CA ASN A 396 21.61 -5.55 -8.60
C ASN A 396 22.98 -6.19 -8.35
N CYS A 397 23.15 -7.45 -8.76
CA CYS A 397 24.41 -8.16 -8.61
C CYS A 397 25.56 -7.49 -9.38
N VAL A 398 25.37 -7.15 -10.64
CA VAL A 398 26.41 -6.48 -11.43
C VAL A 398 26.72 -5.06 -10.95
N ALA A 399 25.72 -4.35 -10.38
CA ALA A 399 25.94 -3.04 -9.79
C ALA A 399 26.81 -3.13 -8.52
N MET A 400 26.57 -4.13 -7.66
CA MET A 400 27.41 -4.42 -6.50
C MET A 400 28.82 -4.83 -6.90
N LEU A 401 28.99 -5.76 -7.86
CA LEU A 401 30.28 -6.14 -8.39
C LEU A 401 31.06 -4.93 -8.93
N TYR A 402 30.39 -4.04 -9.67
CA TYR A 402 31.02 -2.82 -10.17
C TYR A 402 31.55 -1.94 -9.02
N THR A 403 30.78 -1.77 -7.96
CA THR A 403 31.17 -0.98 -6.79
C THR A 403 32.33 -1.63 -6.02
N ILE A 404 32.25 -2.93 -5.75
CA ILE A 404 33.28 -3.68 -5.04
C ILE A 404 34.61 -3.66 -5.81
N CYS A 405 34.58 -3.95 -7.10
CA CYS A 405 35.78 -3.96 -7.94
C CYS A 405 36.38 -2.57 -8.19
N TYR A 406 35.57 -1.51 -8.07
CA TYR A 406 36.08 -0.14 -8.09
C TYR A 406 36.91 0.17 -6.84
N ASN A 407 36.50 -0.34 -5.69
CA ASN A 407 37.17 -0.07 -4.40
C ASN A 407 38.32 -1.06 -4.13
N ASP A 408 38.23 -2.31 -4.58
CA ASP A 408 39.26 -3.34 -4.35
C ASP A 408 39.68 -4.06 -5.63
N ARG A 409 40.87 -3.71 -6.12
CA ARG A 409 41.45 -4.30 -7.33
C ARG A 409 41.89 -5.76 -7.13
N THR A 410 42.07 -6.26 -5.92
CA THR A 410 42.44 -7.66 -5.66
C THR A 410 41.35 -8.61 -6.15
N LYS A 411 40.09 -8.16 -6.15
CA LYS A 411 38.93 -8.91 -6.63
C LYS A 411 38.89 -9.12 -8.15
N TRP A 412 39.70 -8.42 -8.92
CA TRP A 412 39.74 -8.57 -10.38
C TRP A 412 40.26 -9.94 -10.82
N LYS A 413 41.09 -10.60 -10.03
CA LYS A 413 41.56 -11.96 -10.31
C LYS A 413 40.40 -12.96 -10.31
N GLU A 414 39.52 -12.86 -9.33
CA GLU A 414 38.33 -13.72 -9.19
C GLU A 414 37.37 -13.52 -10.39
N ILE A 415 37.17 -12.27 -10.82
CA ILE A 415 36.35 -11.96 -12.00
C ILE A 415 36.99 -12.55 -13.28
N ARG A 416 38.31 -12.39 -13.49
CA ARG A 416 38.99 -12.90 -14.64
C ARG A 416 38.92 -14.44 -14.73
N GLU A 417 39.01 -15.11 -13.59
CA GLU A 417 38.90 -16.56 -13.54
C GLU A 417 37.49 -17.03 -13.90
N ASP A 418 36.44 -16.40 -13.32
CA ASP A 418 35.07 -16.72 -13.69
C ASP A 418 34.80 -16.41 -15.17
N GLU A 419 35.34 -15.31 -15.69
CA GLU A 419 35.11 -14.93 -17.07
C GLU A 419 35.77 -15.95 -18.02
N ARG A 420 36.94 -16.48 -17.66
CA ARG A 420 37.64 -17.53 -18.45
C ARG A 420 36.84 -18.83 -18.46
N VAL A 421 36.19 -19.20 -17.35
CA VAL A 421 35.50 -20.49 -17.22
C VAL A 421 34.05 -20.38 -17.68
N ASN A 422 33.32 -19.35 -17.24
CA ASN A 422 31.86 -19.24 -17.37
C ASN A 422 31.41 -18.15 -18.34
N GLY A 423 32.25 -17.12 -18.60
CA GLY A 423 31.88 -15.97 -19.42
C GLY A 423 30.67 -15.20 -18.86
N THR A 424 30.52 -15.13 -17.54
CA THR A 424 29.32 -14.61 -16.90
C THR A 424 29.03 -13.16 -17.27
N LEU A 425 30.03 -12.28 -17.17
CA LEU A 425 29.85 -10.87 -17.51
C LEU A 425 29.80 -10.64 -19.02
N SER A 426 30.51 -11.41 -19.85
CA SER A 426 30.41 -11.34 -21.29
C SER A 426 29.01 -11.69 -21.76
N LYS A 427 28.40 -12.74 -21.23
CA LYS A 427 27.01 -13.12 -21.52
C LYS A 427 26.03 -12.01 -21.07
N LEU A 428 26.23 -11.47 -19.88
CA LEU A 428 25.39 -10.39 -19.37
C LEU A 428 25.53 -9.10 -20.18
N ALA A 429 26.73 -8.80 -20.69
CA ALA A 429 26.98 -7.66 -21.59
C ALA A 429 26.29 -7.80 -22.94
N GLN A 430 26.07 -9.04 -23.43
CA GLN A 430 25.37 -9.31 -24.68
C GLN A 430 23.85 -9.36 -24.51
N CYS A 431 23.34 -10.04 -23.48
CA CYS A 431 21.94 -10.42 -23.36
C CYS A 431 21.18 -9.68 -22.26
N GLY A 432 21.85 -8.96 -21.33
CA GLY A 432 21.23 -8.28 -20.20
C GLY A 432 20.44 -7.01 -20.57
N THR A 433 19.82 -6.39 -19.60
CA THR A 433 19.20 -5.07 -19.75
C THR A 433 20.25 -3.99 -20.07
N SER A 434 19.83 -2.86 -20.60
CA SER A 434 20.75 -1.74 -20.93
C SER A 434 21.61 -1.30 -19.73
N ARG A 435 21.06 -1.36 -18.52
CA ARG A 435 21.78 -1.03 -17.27
C ARG A 435 22.81 -2.11 -16.93
N ALA A 436 22.43 -3.38 -17.02
CA ALA A 436 23.31 -4.52 -16.76
C ALA A 436 24.45 -4.57 -17.77
N LYS A 437 24.16 -4.43 -19.08
CA LYS A 437 25.16 -4.37 -20.16
C LYS A 437 26.23 -3.31 -19.89
N ARG A 438 25.82 -2.09 -19.63
CA ARG A 438 26.75 -0.98 -19.35
C ARG A 438 27.68 -1.27 -18.16
N LYS A 439 27.14 -1.84 -17.07
CA LYS A 439 27.95 -2.18 -15.88
C LYS A 439 28.89 -3.36 -16.14
N ALA A 440 28.40 -4.41 -16.79
CA ALA A 440 29.20 -5.56 -17.13
C ALA A 440 30.36 -5.20 -18.07
N SER A 441 30.09 -4.45 -19.15
CA SER A 441 31.14 -3.93 -20.06
C SER A 441 32.17 -3.07 -19.33
N GLY A 442 31.72 -2.19 -18.43
CA GLY A 442 32.64 -1.34 -17.66
C GLY A 442 33.56 -2.12 -16.69
N ILE A 443 33.09 -3.27 -16.15
CA ILE A 443 33.95 -4.17 -15.36
C ILE A 443 34.96 -4.86 -16.29
N LEU A 444 34.50 -5.47 -17.38
CA LEU A 444 35.34 -6.19 -18.33
C LEU A 444 36.47 -5.33 -18.93
N GLU A 445 36.16 -4.11 -19.35
CA GLU A 445 37.15 -3.15 -19.84
C GLU A 445 38.27 -2.86 -18.83
N ARG A 446 37.90 -2.67 -17.56
CA ARG A 446 38.85 -2.40 -16.47
C ARG A 446 39.73 -3.60 -16.16
N VAL A 447 39.12 -4.78 -16.07
CA VAL A 447 39.84 -6.05 -15.81
C VAL A 447 40.81 -6.30 -16.96
N ASN A 448 40.39 -6.19 -18.21
CA ASN A 448 41.26 -6.41 -19.38
C ASN A 448 42.41 -5.41 -19.45
N ARG A 449 42.15 -4.11 -19.23
CA ARG A 449 43.18 -3.06 -19.20
C ARG A 449 44.24 -3.35 -18.12
N PHE A 450 43.84 -3.72 -16.92
CA PHE A 450 44.74 -3.99 -15.81
C PHE A 450 45.70 -5.16 -16.15
N PHE A 451 45.17 -6.26 -16.67
CA PHE A 451 46.00 -7.44 -16.99
C PHE A 451 46.82 -7.29 -18.28
N SER A 452 46.39 -6.44 -19.22
CA SER A 452 47.22 -6.13 -20.39
C SER A 452 48.47 -5.34 -20.00
N LEU A 453 48.36 -4.40 -19.07
CA LEU A 453 49.48 -3.60 -18.58
C LEU A 453 50.49 -4.43 -17.73
N THR A 454 50.03 -5.47 -17.07
CA THR A 454 50.91 -6.34 -16.26
C THR A 454 51.64 -7.40 -17.07
N HIS A 455 51.28 -7.61 -18.35
CA HIS A 455 52.00 -8.50 -19.27
C HIS A 455 53.06 -7.80 -20.15
N THR A 456 53.10 -6.47 -20.08
CA THR A 456 54.05 -5.65 -20.84
C THR A 456 55.15 -5.05 -19.96
N ALA A 457 55.18 -5.36 -18.69
CA ALA A 457 56.22 -5.03 -17.72
C ALA A 457 56.94 -6.30 -17.26
#